data_7481458bfd3597832e4382a5a567036f
#
_entry.id   7481458bfd3597832e4382a5a567036f
#
_cell.length_a   1.000
_cell.length_b   1.000
_cell.length_c   1.000
_cell.angle_alpha   90.00
_cell.angle_beta   90.00
_cell.angle_gamma   90.00
#
_symmetry.space_group_name_H-M   'P 1'
#
loop_
_entity.id
_entity.type
_entity.pdbx_description
1 polymer ?
#
loop_
_entity_poly.entity_id
_entity_poly.type
_entity_poly.pdbx_seq_one_letter_code
_entity_poly.pdbx_strand_id
1 'polypeptide(L)'
;MEKFTYFLEQKRIRRFNLRRCAFAAIFLCAASSVFAQGYPETSYKLSDDKTVLESWKGDEADIDMNSDANLKGVNEIADYAFDSNTNVKSVVIGENVKKIGAGAFLDCTSLEKVVMPDGLETIGRAGFSSCTELKDVVLPTSLKSMGNSVFYNCAAIDKIIIPAEVTSVPDGAFNSCYSLSSVTFGDKVETIGEEAFKSCSSLTKISFPVSLKEIGTNAFVECSQLSDIRFNTSLETIGKGAFSGCGLTSLDMSGLNALQTVKIQAFLDCAKLSVLVLPDHVVSFASGAFQGCTSLTEVTIPDSYKEIGVKMFQGCTALEKLTLGANLETIGNGAFFECTALKDIAWNDKLTRIDWSAFYSCKSLEDITLPESVEYIDDYVFQDCIYNHRTTKTNQKYPSVNL
;
A
#
# COMPACT_ATOMS: atom_id res chain seq x y z
N MET A 1 4.02 13.96 24.23
CA MET A 1 3.12 14.67 23.27
C MET A 1 2.19 13.71 22.55
N GLU A 2 2.60 12.47 22.25
CA GLU A 2 1.78 11.47 21.52
C GLU A 2 0.48 11.06 22.22
N LYS A 3 0.48 10.87 23.56
CA LYS A 3 -0.76 10.56 24.31
C LYS A 3 -1.81 11.65 24.25
N PHE A 4 -1.40 12.90 24.02
CA PHE A 4 -2.33 14.04 23.94
C PHE A 4 -2.98 14.12 22.55
N THR A 5 -2.25 13.76 21.51
CA THR A 5 -2.75 13.69 20.12
C THR A 5 -3.76 12.55 19.97
N TYR A 6 -3.47 11.36 20.54
CA TYR A 6 -4.38 10.22 20.58
C TYR A 6 -5.70 10.54 21.32
N PHE A 7 -5.61 11.26 22.45
CA PHE A 7 -6.79 11.66 23.22
C PHE A 7 -7.67 12.69 22.49
N LEU A 8 -7.05 13.57 21.69
CA LEU A 8 -7.78 14.53 20.85
C LEU A 8 -8.46 13.87 19.65
N GLU A 9 -7.84 12.86 19.04
CA GLU A 9 -8.45 12.05 17.98
C GLU A 9 -9.61 11.23 18.50
N GLN A 10 -9.50 10.58 19.65
CA GLN A 10 -10.61 9.87 20.31
C GLN A 10 -11.79 10.80 20.66
N LYS A 11 -11.53 12.04 21.09
CA LYS A 11 -12.58 13.06 21.26
C LYS A 11 -13.18 13.51 19.93
N ARG A 12 -12.39 13.52 18.87
CA ARG A 12 -12.85 13.86 17.50
C ARG A 12 -13.76 12.76 16.96
N ILE A 13 -13.41 11.48 17.19
CA ILE A 13 -14.22 10.29 16.85
C ILE A 13 -15.53 10.30 17.65
N ARG A 14 -15.53 10.60 18.95
CA ARG A 14 -16.76 10.75 19.75
C ARG A 14 -17.65 11.90 19.29
N ARG A 15 -17.07 13.04 18.88
CA ARG A 15 -17.84 14.16 18.29
C ARG A 15 -18.35 13.83 16.89
N PHE A 16 -17.66 12.97 16.15
CA PHE A 16 -18.09 12.48 14.85
C PHE A 16 -19.30 11.54 14.99
N ASN A 17 -19.30 10.66 16.01
CA ASN A 17 -20.43 9.78 16.33
C ASN A 17 -21.68 10.57 16.82
N LEU A 18 -21.50 11.66 17.54
CA LEU A 18 -22.62 12.57 17.91
C LEU A 18 -23.20 13.33 16.71
N ARG A 19 -22.38 13.60 15.68
CA ARG A 19 -22.88 14.16 14.41
C ARG A 19 -23.60 13.12 13.55
N ARG A 20 -23.31 11.78 13.73
CA ARG A 20 -24.07 10.69 13.09
C ARG A 20 -25.57 10.75 13.44
N CYS A 21 -25.92 10.97 14.71
CA CYS A 21 -27.32 11.12 15.14
C CYS A 21 -27.97 12.39 14.55
N ALA A 22 -27.20 13.47 14.33
CA ALA A 22 -27.74 14.70 13.73
C ALA A 22 -27.89 14.60 12.21
N PHE A 23 -27.01 13.85 11.49
CA PHE A 23 -27.12 13.68 10.05
C PHE A 23 -28.23 12.67 9.66
N ALA A 24 -28.45 11.60 10.45
CA ALA A 24 -29.61 10.73 10.28
C ALA A 24 -30.92 11.53 10.47
N ALA A 25 -30.95 12.47 11.43
CA ALA A 25 -32.14 13.29 11.70
C ALA A 25 -32.42 14.34 10.60
N ILE A 26 -31.42 14.82 9.86
CA ILE A 26 -31.63 15.81 8.77
C ILE A 26 -32.17 15.16 7.50
N PHE A 27 -31.88 13.88 7.26
CA PHE A 27 -32.44 13.14 6.12
C PHE A 27 -33.91 12.72 6.33
N LEU A 28 -34.34 12.55 7.60
CA LEU A 28 -35.73 12.24 7.94
C LEU A 28 -36.72 13.37 7.62
N CYS A 29 -36.29 14.61 7.44
CA CYS A 29 -37.21 15.73 7.23
C CYS A 29 -37.63 15.99 5.77
N ALA A 30 -36.91 15.46 4.77
CA ALA A 30 -37.24 15.71 3.36
C ALA A 30 -37.96 14.53 2.68
N ALA A 31 -37.84 13.30 3.20
CA ALA A 31 -38.44 12.10 2.61
C ALA A 31 -39.71 11.59 3.33
N SER A 32 -40.09 12.23 4.44
CA SER A 32 -41.14 11.69 5.34
C SER A 32 -42.59 11.71 4.83
N SER A 33 -42.82 12.07 3.59
CA SER A 33 -44.21 12.07 3.04
C SER A 33 -44.52 11.02 1.97
N VAL A 34 -43.54 10.22 1.53
CA VAL A 34 -43.75 9.23 0.47
C VAL A 34 -43.66 7.78 0.95
N PHE A 35 -42.97 7.50 2.08
CA PHE A 35 -42.66 6.14 2.53
C PHE A 35 -43.58 5.56 3.61
N ALA A 36 -44.81 6.02 3.73
CA ALA A 36 -45.76 5.47 4.72
C ALA A 36 -46.28 4.05 4.40
N GLN A 37 -45.95 3.50 3.23
CA GLN A 37 -46.50 2.20 2.76
C GLN A 37 -45.46 1.11 2.47
N GLY A 38 -44.14 1.37 2.72
CA GLY A 38 -43.07 0.43 2.32
C GLY A 38 -42.86 0.36 0.81
N TYR A 39 -41.93 -0.52 0.37
CA TYR A 39 -41.67 -0.75 -1.05
C TYR A 39 -42.66 -1.80 -1.62
N PRO A 40 -42.99 -1.75 -2.94
CA PRO A 40 -43.74 -2.82 -3.57
C PRO A 40 -43.06 -4.18 -3.34
N GLU A 41 -43.84 -5.22 -3.02
CA GLU A 41 -43.28 -6.58 -2.84
C GLU A 41 -42.62 -7.12 -4.12
N THR A 42 -42.87 -6.51 -5.27
CA THR A 42 -42.18 -6.80 -6.54
C THR A 42 -40.81 -6.18 -6.65
N SER A 43 -40.48 -5.19 -5.81
CA SER A 43 -39.17 -4.51 -5.82
C SER A 43 -38.08 -5.35 -5.19
N TYR A 44 -38.41 -6.35 -4.35
CA TYR A 44 -37.44 -7.19 -3.69
C TYR A 44 -37.91 -8.63 -3.49
N LYS A 45 -36.95 -9.52 -3.20
CA LYS A 45 -37.24 -10.92 -2.82
C LYS A 45 -36.56 -11.20 -1.47
N LEU A 46 -37.33 -11.78 -0.55
CA LEU A 46 -36.86 -12.29 0.71
C LEU A 46 -36.79 -13.82 0.73
N SER A 47 -35.97 -14.39 1.59
CA SER A 47 -36.00 -15.80 1.98
C SER A 47 -37.36 -16.17 2.60
N ASP A 48 -37.70 -17.47 2.64
CA ASP A 48 -38.98 -17.96 3.16
C ASP A 48 -39.23 -17.53 4.62
N ASP A 49 -38.17 -17.45 5.43
CA ASP A 49 -38.20 -16.99 6.83
C ASP A 49 -38.10 -15.46 6.97
N LYS A 50 -37.97 -14.75 5.86
CA LYS A 50 -37.85 -13.27 5.77
C LYS A 50 -36.65 -12.69 6.49
N THR A 51 -35.59 -13.48 6.72
CA THR A 51 -34.36 -13.00 7.40
C THR A 51 -33.28 -12.56 6.44
N VAL A 52 -33.36 -12.95 5.16
CA VAL A 52 -32.37 -12.63 4.13
C VAL A 52 -33.03 -11.84 3.00
N LEU A 53 -32.42 -10.70 2.61
CA LEU A 53 -32.74 -10.00 1.39
C LEU A 53 -31.99 -10.68 0.23
N GLU A 54 -32.71 -11.50 -0.55
CA GLU A 54 -32.13 -12.31 -1.62
C GLU A 54 -31.85 -11.49 -2.89
N SER A 55 -32.72 -10.55 -3.24
CA SER A 55 -32.47 -9.66 -4.39
C SER A 55 -33.31 -8.39 -4.32
N TRP A 56 -32.80 -7.31 -4.93
CA TRP A 56 -33.50 -6.06 -5.20
C TRP A 56 -33.66 -5.85 -6.69
N LYS A 57 -34.88 -5.61 -7.14
CA LYS A 57 -35.26 -5.45 -8.55
C LYS A 57 -36.00 -4.14 -8.82
N GLY A 58 -36.24 -3.35 -7.76
CA GLY A 58 -36.92 -2.07 -7.88
C GLY A 58 -36.04 -1.00 -8.51
N ASP A 59 -36.70 0.05 -9.00
CA ASP A 59 -36.06 1.19 -9.66
C ASP A 59 -35.86 2.36 -8.70
N GLU A 60 -36.05 2.14 -7.39
CA GLU A 60 -35.92 3.17 -6.37
C GLU A 60 -34.47 3.66 -6.27
N ALA A 61 -34.29 4.98 -6.40
CA ALA A 61 -32.97 5.60 -6.27
C ALA A 61 -32.50 5.68 -4.81
N ASP A 62 -33.45 5.86 -3.88
CA ASP A 62 -33.17 6.00 -2.45
C ASP A 62 -33.92 4.92 -1.68
N ILE A 63 -33.17 4.06 -0.99
CA ILE A 63 -33.68 2.93 -0.24
C ILE A 63 -33.41 3.10 1.24
N ASP A 64 -34.45 3.08 2.09
CA ASP A 64 -34.32 2.98 3.55
C ASP A 64 -35.00 1.68 4.01
N MET A 65 -34.22 0.64 4.26
CA MET A 65 -34.72 -0.65 4.72
C MET A 65 -35.45 -0.57 6.05
N ASN A 66 -35.18 0.44 6.88
CA ASN A 66 -35.84 0.63 8.16
C ASN A 66 -37.25 1.24 8.02
N SER A 67 -37.57 1.80 6.87
CA SER A 67 -38.90 2.35 6.58
C SER A 67 -39.94 1.29 6.18
N ASP A 68 -39.49 0.09 5.75
CA ASP A 68 -40.32 -1.03 5.32
C ASP A 68 -40.46 -2.09 6.42
N ALA A 69 -41.71 -2.44 6.76
CA ALA A 69 -41.99 -3.39 7.82
C ALA A 69 -41.47 -4.81 7.55
N ASN A 70 -41.46 -5.24 6.25
CA ASN A 70 -40.93 -6.54 5.86
C ASN A 70 -39.42 -6.61 5.88
N LEU A 71 -38.71 -5.48 5.66
CA LEU A 71 -37.25 -5.40 5.63
C LEU A 71 -36.63 -5.25 7.02
N LYS A 72 -37.42 -4.84 8.03
CA LYS A 72 -36.93 -4.70 9.43
C LYS A 72 -36.43 -6.00 10.05
N GLY A 73 -36.92 -7.15 9.61
CA GLY A 73 -36.50 -8.46 10.08
C GLY A 73 -35.22 -8.98 9.43
N VAL A 74 -34.76 -8.33 8.38
CA VAL A 74 -33.60 -8.78 7.60
C VAL A 74 -32.32 -8.64 8.43
N ASN A 75 -31.54 -9.73 8.53
CA ASN A 75 -30.25 -9.77 9.20
C ASN A 75 -29.07 -10.04 8.25
N GLU A 76 -29.37 -10.39 6.97
CA GLU A 76 -28.37 -10.62 5.93
C GLU A 76 -28.85 -10.04 4.59
N ILE A 77 -27.97 -9.35 3.87
CA ILE A 77 -28.09 -9.04 2.46
C ILE A 77 -27.33 -10.14 1.70
N ALA A 78 -28.03 -10.90 0.84
CA ALA A 78 -27.46 -12.03 0.14
C ALA A 78 -26.36 -11.64 -0.86
N ASP A 79 -25.63 -12.65 -1.34
CA ASP A 79 -24.69 -12.49 -2.44
C ASP A 79 -25.42 -11.94 -3.67
N TYR A 80 -24.84 -10.90 -4.29
CA TYR A 80 -25.33 -10.25 -5.51
C TYR A 80 -26.76 -9.64 -5.42
N ALA A 81 -27.23 -9.32 -4.21
CA ALA A 81 -28.60 -8.85 -3.97
C ALA A 81 -28.94 -7.56 -4.75
N PHE A 82 -27.99 -6.66 -4.95
CA PHE A 82 -28.12 -5.40 -5.73
C PHE A 82 -27.19 -5.38 -6.95
N ASP A 83 -26.61 -6.51 -7.34
CA ASP A 83 -25.63 -6.57 -8.43
C ASP A 83 -26.12 -5.84 -9.68
N SER A 84 -25.24 -5.00 -10.23
CA SER A 84 -25.46 -4.20 -11.45
C SER A 84 -26.70 -3.27 -11.38
N ASN A 85 -27.16 -2.91 -10.17
CA ASN A 85 -28.25 -1.93 -10.03
C ASN A 85 -27.70 -0.51 -10.20
N THR A 86 -27.88 0.05 -11.39
CA THR A 86 -27.40 1.40 -11.74
C THR A 86 -28.42 2.50 -11.39
N ASN A 87 -29.61 2.16 -10.85
CA ASN A 87 -30.63 3.13 -10.45
C ASN A 87 -30.43 3.60 -9.01
N VAL A 88 -29.95 2.71 -8.12
CA VAL A 88 -29.78 3.01 -6.70
C VAL A 88 -28.67 4.05 -6.47
N LYS A 89 -29.00 5.12 -5.75
CA LYS A 89 -28.08 6.21 -5.36
C LYS A 89 -27.76 6.22 -3.89
N SER A 90 -28.74 5.88 -3.04
CA SER A 90 -28.48 5.79 -1.61
C SER A 90 -29.19 4.58 -0.99
N VAL A 91 -28.51 3.95 -0.01
CA VAL A 91 -29.05 2.84 0.78
C VAL A 91 -28.82 3.08 2.26
N VAL A 92 -29.89 3.09 3.05
CA VAL A 92 -29.82 2.93 4.50
C VAL A 92 -30.11 1.46 4.79
N ILE A 93 -29.05 0.73 5.17
CA ILE A 93 -29.13 -0.69 5.48
C ILE A 93 -29.86 -0.91 6.80
N GLY A 94 -30.70 -1.96 6.86
CA GLY A 94 -31.52 -2.28 8.03
C GLY A 94 -30.70 -2.45 9.31
N GLU A 95 -31.22 -1.95 10.43
CA GLU A 95 -30.52 -1.92 11.72
C GLU A 95 -30.15 -3.32 12.27
N ASN A 96 -30.83 -4.38 11.81
CA ASN A 96 -30.59 -5.76 12.22
C ASN A 96 -29.61 -6.50 11.33
N VAL A 97 -29.16 -5.89 10.20
CA VAL A 97 -28.24 -6.54 9.26
C VAL A 97 -26.85 -6.70 9.89
N LYS A 98 -26.36 -7.93 9.92
CA LYS A 98 -25.04 -8.32 10.44
C LYS A 98 -24.06 -8.71 9.34
N LYS A 99 -24.58 -9.08 8.18
CA LYS A 99 -23.79 -9.55 7.05
C LYS A 99 -24.26 -8.92 5.74
N ILE A 100 -23.29 -8.45 4.96
CA ILE A 100 -23.44 -8.10 3.55
C ILE A 100 -22.71 -9.16 2.75
N GLY A 101 -23.41 -9.81 1.81
CA GLY A 101 -22.89 -10.93 1.01
C GLY A 101 -21.84 -10.52 -0.01
N ALA A 102 -21.27 -11.53 -0.69
CA ALA A 102 -20.32 -11.32 -1.76
C ALA A 102 -20.99 -10.61 -2.96
N GLY A 103 -20.34 -9.58 -3.52
CA GLY A 103 -20.89 -8.83 -4.65
C GLY A 103 -22.26 -8.19 -4.39
N ALA A 104 -22.67 -8.04 -3.13
CA ALA A 104 -24.04 -7.59 -2.81
C ALA A 104 -24.40 -6.26 -3.51
N PHE A 105 -23.45 -5.36 -3.69
CA PHE A 105 -23.57 -4.09 -4.42
C PHE A 105 -22.54 -3.99 -5.56
N LEU A 106 -22.16 -5.11 -6.14
CA LEU A 106 -21.21 -5.13 -7.27
C LEU A 106 -21.78 -4.31 -8.43
N ASP A 107 -20.93 -3.47 -9.04
CA ASP A 107 -21.29 -2.63 -10.19
C ASP A 107 -22.50 -1.70 -9.98
N CYS A 108 -22.82 -1.33 -8.73
CA CYS A 108 -23.78 -0.27 -8.43
C CYS A 108 -23.15 1.11 -8.72
N THR A 109 -22.93 1.41 -10.00
CA THR A 109 -22.10 2.57 -10.42
C THR A 109 -22.69 3.93 -10.04
N SER A 110 -23.99 4.03 -9.81
CA SER A 110 -24.67 5.26 -9.36
C SER A 110 -24.79 5.37 -7.84
N LEU A 111 -24.36 4.37 -7.08
CA LEU A 111 -24.43 4.39 -5.61
C LEU A 111 -23.48 5.44 -5.05
N GLU A 112 -24.02 6.52 -4.53
CA GLU A 112 -23.28 7.64 -3.95
C GLU A 112 -23.07 7.49 -2.44
N LYS A 113 -24.03 6.83 -1.75
CA LYS A 113 -24.04 6.76 -0.29
C LYS A 113 -24.58 5.44 0.24
N VAL A 114 -23.91 4.91 1.25
CA VAL A 114 -24.38 3.79 2.05
C VAL A 114 -24.30 4.11 3.54
N VAL A 115 -25.39 3.85 4.28
CA VAL A 115 -25.42 3.94 5.74
C VAL A 115 -25.47 2.52 6.29
N MET A 116 -24.39 2.11 6.93
CA MET A 116 -24.23 0.77 7.51
C MET A 116 -24.67 0.80 8.99
N PRO A 117 -25.37 -0.25 9.48
CA PRO A 117 -25.80 -0.30 10.87
C PRO A 117 -24.63 -0.60 11.83
N ASP A 118 -24.76 -0.15 13.07
CA ASP A 118 -23.75 -0.37 14.11
C ASP A 118 -23.56 -1.87 14.48
N GLY A 119 -24.48 -2.75 14.06
CA GLY A 119 -24.42 -4.20 14.28
C GLY A 119 -23.77 -4.99 13.16
N LEU A 120 -23.35 -4.37 12.05
CA LEU A 120 -22.74 -5.07 10.92
C LEU A 120 -21.40 -5.67 11.30
N GLU A 121 -21.23 -6.97 11.05
CA GLU A 121 -20.02 -7.72 11.43
C GLU A 121 -19.13 -8.08 10.24
N THR A 122 -19.74 -8.34 9.07
CA THR A 122 -19.00 -8.81 7.91
C THR A 122 -19.48 -8.17 6.60
N ILE A 123 -18.54 -7.89 5.69
CA ILE A 123 -18.81 -7.53 4.30
C ILE A 123 -18.08 -8.56 3.42
N GLY A 124 -18.80 -9.20 2.52
CA GLY A 124 -18.29 -10.26 1.65
C GLY A 124 -17.32 -9.73 0.58
N ARG A 125 -16.70 -10.68 -0.16
CA ARG A 125 -15.85 -10.38 -1.32
C ARG A 125 -16.56 -9.49 -2.31
N ALA A 126 -15.88 -8.45 -2.82
CA ALA A 126 -16.40 -7.51 -3.80
C ALA A 126 -17.74 -6.86 -3.39
N GLY A 127 -18.05 -6.76 -2.09
CA GLY A 127 -19.35 -6.34 -1.59
C GLY A 127 -19.82 -4.98 -2.13
N PHE A 128 -18.91 -4.06 -2.45
CA PHE A 128 -19.12 -2.75 -3.05
C PHE A 128 -18.18 -2.50 -4.23
N SER A 129 -17.68 -3.55 -4.88
CA SER A 129 -16.76 -3.40 -6.02
C SER A 129 -17.41 -2.61 -7.14
N SER A 130 -16.67 -1.69 -7.76
CA SER A 130 -17.11 -0.82 -8.85
C SER A 130 -18.29 0.11 -8.52
N CYS A 131 -18.51 0.43 -7.24
CA CYS A 131 -19.40 1.53 -6.87
C CYS A 131 -18.66 2.86 -7.09
N THR A 132 -18.51 3.29 -8.35
CA THR A 132 -17.57 4.37 -8.75
C THR A 132 -17.92 5.74 -8.19
N GLU A 133 -19.20 6.00 -7.86
CA GLU A 133 -19.67 7.27 -7.27
C GLU A 133 -19.75 7.23 -5.73
N LEU A 134 -19.42 6.10 -5.09
CA LEU A 134 -19.56 5.92 -3.66
C LEU A 134 -18.58 6.81 -2.89
N LYS A 135 -19.15 7.67 -2.02
CA LYS A 135 -18.41 8.64 -1.19
C LYS A 135 -18.72 8.40 0.29
N ASP A 136 -17.94 9.04 1.17
CA ASP A 136 -18.20 9.11 2.62
C ASP A 136 -18.51 7.76 3.28
N VAL A 137 -17.78 6.69 2.91
CA VAL A 137 -17.95 5.37 3.49
C VAL A 137 -17.51 5.38 4.96
N VAL A 138 -18.44 5.01 5.84
CA VAL A 138 -18.19 4.88 7.27
C VAL A 138 -18.39 3.43 7.67
N LEU A 139 -17.29 2.72 7.91
CA LEU A 139 -17.32 1.35 8.40
C LEU A 139 -17.70 1.35 9.88
N PRO A 140 -18.66 0.52 10.33
CA PRO A 140 -19.09 0.48 11.73
C PRO A 140 -18.03 -0.15 12.62
N THR A 141 -18.01 0.25 13.88
CA THR A 141 -17.03 -0.26 14.87
C THR A 141 -17.20 -1.74 15.20
N SER A 142 -18.37 -2.32 14.90
CA SER A 142 -18.66 -3.75 15.05
C SER A 142 -18.07 -4.61 13.93
N LEU A 143 -17.58 -4.01 12.83
CA LEU A 143 -17.06 -4.75 11.70
C LEU A 143 -15.79 -5.52 12.09
N LYS A 144 -15.81 -6.84 11.86
CA LYS A 144 -14.73 -7.78 12.18
C LYS A 144 -13.91 -8.17 10.95
N SER A 145 -14.58 -8.29 9.79
CA SER A 145 -13.93 -8.72 8.54
C SER A 145 -14.53 -8.12 7.29
N MET A 146 -13.68 -7.99 6.30
CA MET A 146 -14.00 -7.60 4.92
C MET A 146 -13.45 -8.66 3.96
N GLY A 147 -14.14 -8.92 2.86
CA GLY A 147 -13.64 -9.82 1.82
C GLY A 147 -12.71 -9.12 0.82
N ASN A 148 -11.98 -9.92 0.03
CA ASN A 148 -11.11 -9.41 -1.03
C ASN A 148 -11.88 -8.50 -2.00
N SER A 149 -11.23 -7.45 -2.48
CA SER A 149 -11.78 -6.48 -3.44
C SER A 149 -13.06 -5.77 -2.96
N VAL A 150 -13.27 -5.67 -1.65
CA VAL A 150 -14.53 -5.16 -1.07
C VAL A 150 -14.93 -3.79 -1.60
N PHE A 151 -14.00 -2.87 -1.84
CA PHE A 151 -14.18 -1.53 -2.43
C PHE A 151 -13.29 -1.35 -3.67
N TYR A 152 -13.00 -2.43 -4.41
CA TYR A 152 -12.25 -2.33 -5.66
C TYR A 152 -12.92 -1.33 -6.60
N ASN A 153 -12.13 -0.41 -7.20
CA ASN A 153 -12.61 0.60 -8.14
C ASN A 153 -13.75 1.51 -7.59
N CYS A 154 -13.79 1.76 -6.28
CA CYS A 154 -14.63 2.80 -5.70
C CYS A 154 -13.92 4.16 -5.84
N ALA A 155 -13.91 4.69 -7.06
CA ALA A 155 -13.05 5.82 -7.45
C ALA A 155 -13.29 7.11 -6.67
N ALA A 156 -14.51 7.30 -6.13
CA ALA A 156 -14.91 8.52 -5.42
C ALA A 156 -14.66 8.50 -3.91
N ILE A 157 -14.29 7.34 -3.30
CA ILE A 157 -13.95 7.29 -1.86
C ILE A 157 -12.73 8.17 -1.59
N ASP A 158 -12.89 9.19 -0.71
CA ASP A 158 -11.82 10.14 -0.38
C ASP A 158 -11.03 9.80 0.88
N LYS A 159 -11.66 9.09 1.83
CA LYS A 159 -11.07 8.68 3.10
C LYS A 159 -11.70 7.41 3.62
N ILE A 160 -10.93 6.63 4.38
CA ILE A 160 -11.40 5.41 5.03
C ILE A 160 -10.79 5.27 6.42
N ILE A 161 -11.60 4.78 7.36
CA ILE A 161 -11.16 4.38 8.70
C ILE A 161 -11.41 2.89 8.84
N ILE A 162 -10.36 2.10 8.95
CA ILE A 162 -10.43 0.67 9.22
C ILE A 162 -10.76 0.47 10.71
N PRO A 163 -11.84 -0.24 11.06
CA PRO A 163 -12.26 -0.41 12.45
C PRO A 163 -11.26 -1.21 13.29
N ALA A 164 -11.30 -1.00 14.61
CA ALA A 164 -10.34 -1.57 15.54
C ALA A 164 -10.39 -3.11 15.64
N GLU A 165 -11.53 -3.74 15.31
CA GLU A 165 -11.65 -5.21 15.37
C GLU A 165 -11.18 -5.91 14.08
N VAL A 166 -10.88 -5.14 13.01
CA VAL A 166 -10.35 -5.70 11.77
C VAL A 166 -8.86 -5.97 11.95
N THR A 167 -8.44 -7.23 11.73
CA THR A 167 -7.04 -7.66 11.88
C THR A 167 -6.26 -7.69 10.57
N SER A 168 -6.96 -7.69 9.43
CA SER A 168 -6.36 -7.72 8.11
C SER A 168 -7.11 -6.82 7.13
N VAL A 169 -6.37 -6.04 6.35
CA VAL A 169 -6.90 -5.39 5.14
C VAL A 169 -6.76 -6.40 3.99
N PRO A 170 -7.86 -6.88 3.39
CA PRO A 170 -7.78 -7.98 2.43
C PRO A 170 -7.21 -7.55 1.07
N ASP A 171 -6.91 -8.56 0.23
CA ASP A 171 -6.37 -8.34 -1.11
C ASP A 171 -7.31 -7.48 -1.95
N GLY A 172 -6.72 -6.50 -2.64
CA GLY A 172 -7.43 -5.58 -3.53
C GLY A 172 -8.49 -4.72 -2.86
N ALA A 173 -8.54 -4.64 -1.53
CA ALA A 173 -9.65 -4.03 -0.77
C ALA A 173 -10.02 -2.63 -1.26
N PHE A 174 -9.04 -1.80 -1.59
CA PHE A 174 -9.18 -0.41 -2.08
C PHE A 174 -8.39 -0.18 -3.37
N ASN A 175 -8.12 -1.24 -4.14
CA ASN A 175 -7.43 -1.10 -5.43
C ASN A 175 -8.24 -0.18 -6.36
N SER A 176 -7.56 0.77 -7.01
CA SER A 176 -8.16 1.77 -7.89
C SER A 176 -9.14 2.74 -7.22
N CYS A 177 -9.01 2.95 -5.90
CA CYS A 177 -9.67 4.06 -5.21
C CYS A 177 -8.89 5.36 -5.46
N TYR A 178 -9.01 5.92 -6.66
CA TYR A 178 -8.14 7.02 -7.13
C TYR A 178 -8.23 8.29 -6.29
N SER A 179 -9.40 8.58 -5.70
CA SER A 179 -9.62 9.76 -4.85
C SER A 179 -9.18 9.56 -3.39
N LEU A 180 -8.80 8.32 -3.00
CA LEU A 180 -8.47 8.01 -1.60
C LEU A 180 -7.21 8.77 -1.17
N SER A 181 -7.40 9.79 -0.35
CA SER A 181 -6.35 10.70 0.14
C SER A 181 -5.90 10.41 1.57
N SER A 182 -6.71 9.67 2.35
CA SER A 182 -6.45 9.39 3.76
C SER A 182 -6.94 8.02 4.18
N VAL A 183 -6.06 7.27 4.86
CA VAL A 183 -6.35 5.98 5.49
C VAL A 183 -5.97 6.07 6.96
N THR A 184 -6.88 5.62 7.84
CA THR A 184 -6.59 5.41 9.26
C THR A 184 -6.81 3.95 9.59
N PHE A 185 -5.81 3.30 10.15
CA PHE A 185 -5.91 1.88 10.55
C PHE A 185 -6.33 1.74 12.01
N GLY A 186 -7.12 0.70 12.29
CA GLY A 186 -7.36 0.22 13.65
C GLY A 186 -6.10 -0.42 14.25
N ASP A 187 -6.01 -0.40 15.58
CA ASP A 187 -4.81 -0.82 16.31
C ASP A 187 -4.53 -2.33 16.26
N LYS A 188 -5.44 -3.14 15.69
CA LYS A 188 -5.29 -4.61 15.57
C LYS A 188 -4.91 -5.07 14.16
N VAL A 189 -4.73 -4.16 13.19
CA VAL A 189 -4.36 -4.55 11.82
C VAL A 189 -2.93 -5.09 11.81
N GLU A 190 -2.79 -6.38 11.52
CA GLU A 190 -1.50 -7.09 11.45
C GLU A 190 -1.00 -7.25 10.02
N THR A 191 -1.90 -7.29 9.02
CA THR A 191 -1.54 -7.53 7.63
C THR A 191 -2.28 -6.60 6.68
N ILE A 192 -1.57 -6.19 5.62
CA ILE A 192 -2.13 -5.51 4.45
C ILE A 192 -1.92 -6.46 3.26
N GLY A 193 -3.01 -6.86 2.61
CA GLY A 193 -3.05 -7.85 1.54
C GLY A 193 -2.44 -7.39 0.23
N GLU A 194 -2.38 -8.32 -0.73
CA GLU A 194 -1.91 -8.06 -2.10
C GLU A 194 -2.77 -6.99 -2.77
N GLU A 195 -2.11 -6.00 -3.41
CA GLU A 195 -2.77 -4.91 -4.14
C GLU A 195 -3.82 -4.11 -3.33
N ALA A 196 -3.80 -4.17 -2.00
CA ALA A 196 -4.86 -3.62 -1.14
C ALA A 196 -5.14 -2.12 -1.39
N PHE A 197 -4.13 -1.32 -1.73
CA PHE A 197 -4.20 0.11 -2.04
C PHE A 197 -3.54 0.46 -3.38
N LYS A 198 -3.44 -0.51 -4.29
CA LYS A 198 -2.88 -0.28 -5.62
C LYS A 198 -3.58 0.87 -6.32
N SER A 199 -2.80 1.75 -6.96
CA SER A 199 -3.29 2.91 -7.72
C SER A 199 -4.15 3.89 -6.93
N CYS A 200 -4.01 3.97 -5.58
CA CYS A 200 -4.58 5.04 -4.78
C CYS A 200 -3.79 6.34 -5.01
N SER A 201 -3.95 6.92 -6.21
CA SER A 201 -3.07 7.99 -6.71
C SER A 201 -3.18 9.32 -5.96
N SER A 202 -4.25 9.54 -5.18
CA SER A 202 -4.41 10.72 -4.32
C SER A 202 -3.86 10.55 -2.91
N LEU A 203 -3.39 9.34 -2.54
CA LEU A 203 -2.83 9.08 -1.22
C LEU A 203 -1.47 9.77 -1.08
N THR A 204 -1.33 10.71 -0.14
CA THR A 204 -0.11 11.50 0.02
C THR A 204 0.76 11.06 1.19
N LYS A 205 0.14 10.49 2.23
CA LYS A 205 0.82 10.01 3.43
C LYS A 205 0.11 8.81 4.03
N ILE A 206 0.89 7.95 4.70
CA ILE A 206 0.35 6.81 5.43
C ILE A 206 1.14 6.57 6.72
N SER A 207 0.43 6.18 7.78
CA SER A 207 1.03 5.79 9.05
C SER A 207 0.47 4.44 9.44
N PHE A 208 1.35 3.49 9.68
CA PHE A 208 0.96 2.12 10.02
C PHE A 208 0.79 1.93 11.53
N PRO A 209 -0.18 1.09 11.97
CA PRO A 209 -0.37 0.77 13.38
C PRO A 209 0.78 -0.08 13.91
N VAL A 210 0.99 -0.03 15.23
CA VAL A 210 2.09 -0.80 15.87
C VAL A 210 1.95 -2.31 15.72
N SER A 211 0.74 -2.81 15.45
CA SER A 211 0.44 -4.23 15.23
C SER A 211 0.86 -4.76 13.87
N LEU A 212 1.10 -3.87 12.86
CA LEU A 212 1.36 -4.31 11.50
C LEU A 212 2.70 -5.04 11.40
N LYS A 213 2.67 -6.26 10.85
CA LYS A 213 3.82 -7.14 10.63
C LYS A 213 4.16 -7.33 9.17
N GLU A 214 3.15 -7.33 8.30
CA GLU A 214 3.36 -7.63 6.87
C GLU A 214 2.62 -6.66 5.96
N ILE A 215 3.33 -6.19 4.93
CA ILE A 215 2.79 -5.45 3.79
C ILE A 215 2.90 -6.37 2.57
N GLY A 216 1.76 -6.68 1.94
CA GLY A 216 1.64 -7.63 0.84
C GLY A 216 2.25 -7.17 -0.47
N THR A 217 2.22 -8.09 -1.46
CA THR A 217 2.69 -7.84 -2.84
C THR A 217 1.91 -6.68 -3.46
N ASN A 218 2.63 -5.72 -4.08
CA ASN A 218 2.05 -4.57 -4.78
C ASN A 218 1.04 -3.74 -3.95
N ALA A 219 1.09 -3.82 -2.61
CA ALA A 219 0.07 -3.25 -1.74
C ALA A 219 -0.20 -1.76 -1.99
N PHE A 220 0.83 -0.96 -2.33
CA PHE A 220 0.77 0.47 -2.64
C PHE A 220 1.38 0.80 -4.01
N VAL A 221 1.46 -0.20 -4.92
CA VAL A 221 2.01 0.04 -6.26
C VAL A 221 1.24 1.18 -6.95
N GLU A 222 1.98 2.10 -7.61
CA GLU A 222 1.41 3.25 -8.32
C GLU A 222 0.66 4.27 -7.44
N CYS A 223 0.89 4.29 -6.13
CA CYS A 223 0.48 5.42 -5.28
C CYS A 223 1.39 6.64 -5.55
N SER A 224 1.25 7.24 -6.73
CA SER A 224 2.21 8.21 -7.29
C SER A 224 2.38 9.51 -6.50
N GLN A 225 1.44 9.84 -5.60
CA GLN A 225 1.54 10.99 -4.70
C GLN A 225 1.95 10.61 -3.28
N LEU A 226 2.12 9.31 -2.96
CA LEU A 226 2.53 8.86 -1.64
C LEU A 226 3.99 9.24 -1.38
N SER A 227 4.19 10.32 -0.63
CA SER A 227 5.50 10.92 -0.36
C SER A 227 6.00 10.74 1.07
N ASP A 228 5.12 10.45 2.03
CA ASP A 228 5.44 10.29 3.46
C ASP A 228 4.89 8.96 3.98
N ILE A 229 5.80 8.09 4.40
CA ILE A 229 5.46 6.80 5.03
C ILE A 229 6.02 6.78 6.44
N ARG A 230 5.16 6.43 7.41
CA ARG A 230 5.57 6.17 8.78
C ARG A 230 5.37 4.70 9.09
N PHE A 231 6.46 3.96 9.02
CA PHE A 231 6.50 2.57 9.46
C PHE A 231 6.39 2.46 10.98
N ASN A 232 6.02 1.29 11.46
CA ASN A 232 6.09 0.91 12.86
C ASN A 232 7.32 0.03 13.13
N THR A 233 7.67 -0.17 14.40
CA THR A 233 8.84 -0.94 14.81
C THR A 233 8.63 -2.46 14.81
N SER A 234 7.40 -2.94 14.57
CA SER A 234 7.02 -4.37 14.54
C SER A 234 6.94 -4.94 13.13
N LEU A 235 7.16 -4.11 12.10
CA LEU A 235 7.10 -4.55 10.70
C LEU A 235 8.22 -5.55 10.41
N GLU A 236 7.86 -6.74 9.93
CA GLU A 236 8.76 -7.85 9.64
C GLU A 236 9.03 -8.02 8.14
N THR A 237 8.01 -7.78 7.31
CA THR A 237 8.10 -8.05 5.86
C THR A 237 7.49 -6.93 5.02
N ILE A 238 8.24 -6.50 3.99
CA ILE A 238 7.77 -5.65 2.91
C ILE A 238 7.69 -6.51 1.63
N GLY A 239 6.51 -6.62 1.04
CA GLY A 239 6.19 -7.48 -0.09
C GLY A 239 6.84 -7.05 -1.40
N LYS A 240 6.76 -7.95 -2.42
CA LYS A 240 7.20 -7.68 -3.78
C LYS A 240 6.47 -6.45 -4.35
N GLY A 241 7.22 -5.48 -4.88
CA GLY A 241 6.66 -4.28 -5.51
C GLY A 241 5.79 -3.42 -4.59
N ALA A 242 5.83 -3.63 -3.27
CA ALA A 242 4.87 -3.06 -2.33
C ALA A 242 4.70 -1.54 -2.45
N PHE A 243 5.76 -0.81 -2.77
CA PHE A 243 5.78 0.65 -2.96
C PHE A 243 6.33 1.06 -4.32
N SER A 244 6.29 0.17 -5.32
CA SER A 244 6.78 0.49 -6.66
C SER A 244 5.99 1.64 -7.28
N GLY A 245 6.70 2.61 -7.89
CA GLY A 245 6.10 3.79 -8.51
C GLY A 245 5.50 4.80 -7.53
N CYS A 246 5.83 4.69 -6.22
CA CYS A 246 5.40 5.67 -5.23
C CYS A 246 6.17 6.99 -5.35
N GLY A 247 5.51 8.08 -4.91
CA GLY A 247 6.07 9.44 -4.92
C GLY A 247 7.01 9.75 -3.76
N LEU A 248 7.61 8.75 -3.11
CA LEU A 248 8.46 8.91 -1.93
C LEU A 248 9.60 9.89 -2.17
N THR A 249 9.82 10.82 -1.25
CA THR A 249 10.94 11.77 -1.28
C THR A 249 12.05 11.40 -0.32
N SER A 250 11.70 10.74 0.78
CA SER A 250 12.64 10.21 1.77
C SER A 250 12.13 8.88 2.33
N LEU A 251 13.06 8.02 2.72
CA LEU A 251 12.79 6.73 3.35
C LEU A 251 13.81 6.47 4.46
N ASP A 252 13.35 6.51 5.71
CA ASP A 252 14.17 6.16 6.86
C ASP A 252 13.72 4.81 7.42
N MET A 253 14.62 3.82 7.34
CA MET A 253 14.40 2.46 7.81
C MET A 253 15.22 2.14 9.08
N SER A 254 15.95 3.11 9.64
CA SER A 254 16.87 2.89 10.77
C SER A 254 16.19 2.36 12.04
N GLY A 255 14.89 2.72 12.24
CA GLY A 255 14.09 2.28 13.39
C GLY A 255 13.36 0.94 13.22
N LEU A 256 13.50 0.25 12.07
CA LEU A 256 12.73 -0.96 11.75
C LEU A 256 13.38 -2.24 12.30
N ASN A 257 13.56 -2.31 13.61
CA ASN A 257 14.33 -3.38 14.25
C ASN A 257 13.78 -4.80 14.08
N ALA A 258 12.48 -4.96 13.76
CA ALA A 258 11.87 -6.26 13.48
C ALA A 258 11.94 -6.65 11.99
N LEU A 259 12.34 -5.72 11.09
CA LEU A 259 12.34 -5.96 9.66
C LEU A 259 13.37 -7.03 9.30
N GLN A 260 12.91 -8.10 8.63
CA GLN A 260 13.74 -9.23 8.21
C GLN A 260 13.89 -9.29 6.69
N THR A 261 12.81 -8.95 5.96
CA THR A 261 12.75 -9.18 4.52
C THR A 261 12.13 -8.00 3.78
N VAL A 262 12.84 -7.54 2.75
CA VAL A 262 12.34 -6.64 1.71
C VAL A 262 12.37 -7.41 0.39
N LYS A 263 11.18 -7.74 -0.16
CA LYS A 263 11.05 -8.60 -1.34
C LYS A 263 11.40 -7.84 -2.63
N ILE A 264 11.43 -8.59 -3.75
CA ILE A 264 11.84 -8.10 -5.08
C ILE A 264 11.14 -6.77 -5.41
N GLN A 265 11.94 -5.77 -5.85
CA GLN A 265 11.44 -4.52 -6.39
C GLN A 265 10.51 -3.73 -5.45
N ALA A 266 10.64 -3.89 -4.14
CA ALA A 266 9.73 -3.29 -3.16
C ALA A 266 9.57 -1.77 -3.30
N PHE A 267 10.61 -1.05 -3.71
CA PHE A 267 10.66 0.39 -3.95
C PHE A 267 11.11 0.72 -5.39
N LEU A 268 10.80 -0.17 -6.35
CA LEU A 268 11.10 0.03 -7.77
C LEU A 268 10.52 1.36 -8.27
N ASP A 269 11.31 2.12 -9.04
CA ASP A 269 10.87 3.36 -9.67
C ASP A 269 10.28 4.41 -8.71
N CYS A 270 10.73 4.44 -7.45
CA CYS A 270 10.49 5.57 -6.56
C CYS A 270 11.35 6.77 -7.02
N ALA A 271 11.00 7.34 -8.19
CA ALA A 271 11.85 8.27 -8.91
C ALA A 271 12.15 9.59 -8.16
N LYS A 272 11.34 9.96 -7.16
CA LYS A 272 11.53 11.15 -6.32
C LYS A 272 12.34 10.88 -5.04
N LEU A 273 12.69 9.61 -4.76
CA LEU A 273 13.43 9.25 -3.55
C LEU A 273 14.85 9.82 -3.61
N SER A 274 15.12 10.80 -2.75
CA SER A 274 16.41 11.50 -2.69
C SER A 274 17.19 11.21 -1.40
N VAL A 275 16.51 10.76 -0.35
CA VAL A 275 17.11 10.42 0.95
C VAL A 275 16.73 9.00 1.33
N LEU A 276 17.72 8.14 1.50
CA LEU A 276 17.55 6.75 1.94
C LEU A 276 18.46 6.47 3.14
N VAL A 277 17.86 6.01 4.24
CA VAL A 277 18.58 5.48 5.40
C VAL A 277 18.24 4.00 5.54
N LEU A 278 19.22 3.14 5.31
CA LEU A 278 19.09 1.69 5.47
C LEU A 278 19.10 1.30 6.96
N PRO A 279 18.48 0.16 7.34
CA PRO A 279 18.49 -0.31 8.73
C PRO A 279 19.92 -0.76 9.14
N ASP A 280 20.28 -0.53 10.42
CA ASP A 280 21.61 -0.83 10.95
C ASP A 280 21.87 -2.34 11.17
N HIS A 281 20.84 -3.19 11.10
CA HIS A 281 20.96 -4.64 11.15
C HIS A 281 20.81 -5.26 9.77
N VAL A 282 21.22 -6.51 9.63
CA VAL A 282 21.13 -7.23 8.35
C VAL A 282 19.66 -7.50 7.99
N VAL A 283 19.24 -6.98 6.85
CA VAL A 283 17.95 -7.25 6.24
C VAL A 283 18.18 -7.94 4.90
N SER A 284 17.40 -8.96 4.59
CA SER A 284 17.41 -9.59 3.28
C SER A 284 16.71 -8.68 2.26
N PHE A 285 17.48 -7.99 1.43
CA PHE A 285 16.97 -7.26 0.28
C PHE A 285 17.00 -8.15 -0.95
N ALA A 286 15.82 -8.44 -1.50
CA ALA A 286 15.73 -9.17 -2.77
C ALA A 286 16.08 -8.24 -3.95
N SER A 287 16.22 -8.84 -5.15
CA SER A 287 16.66 -8.15 -6.37
C SER A 287 15.88 -6.86 -6.64
N GLY A 288 16.61 -5.79 -6.98
CA GLY A 288 16.07 -4.54 -7.47
C GLY A 288 15.29 -3.72 -6.43
N ALA A 289 15.55 -3.90 -5.13
CA ALA A 289 14.75 -3.27 -4.08
C ALA A 289 14.60 -1.75 -4.26
N PHE A 290 15.64 -1.04 -4.72
CA PHE A 290 15.65 0.41 -5.00
C PHE A 290 16.00 0.72 -6.46
N GLN A 291 15.74 -0.21 -7.36
CA GLN A 291 15.97 0.00 -8.79
C GLN A 291 15.16 1.19 -9.30
N GLY A 292 15.79 2.06 -10.12
CA GLY A 292 15.11 3.20 -10.74
C GLY A 292 14.80 4.37 -9.80
N CYS A 293 15.43 4.45 -8.60
CA CYS A 293 15.35 5.62 -7.71
C CYS A 293 16.22 6.76 -8.26
N THR A 294 15.74 7.40 -9.34
CA THR A 294 16.53 8.33 -10.17
C THR A 294 16.92 9.64 -9.51
N SER A 295 16.34 10.00 -8.36
CA SER A 295 16.70 11.19 -7.57
C SER A 295 17.64 10.91 -6.40
N LEU A 296 18.01 9.65 -6.15
CA LEU A 296 18.88 9.26 -5.05
C LEU A 296 20.31 9.73 -5.34
N THR A 297 20.89 10.59 -4.48
CA THR A 297 22.20 11.23 -4.71
C THR A 297 23.33 10.59 -3.95
N GLU A 298 23.05 10.00 -2.80
CA GLU A 298 24.04 9.30 -1.99
C GLU A 298 23.47 8.06 -1.32
N VAL A 299 24.31 7.05 -1.13
CA VAL A 299 23.98 5.82 -0.40
C VAL A 299 25.13 5.48 0.55
N THR A 300 24.77 5.19 1.79
CA THR A 300 25.67 4.60 2.78
C THR A 300 25.18 3.21 3.12
N ILE A 301 26.01 2.22 2.88
CA ILE A 301 25.76 0.82 3.26
C ILE A 301 26.22 0.65 4.71
N PRO A 302 25.36 0.21 5.64
CA PRO A 302 25.73 0.00 7.03
C PRO A 302 26.83 -1.06 7.23
N ASP A 303 27.60 -0.95 8.30
CA ASP A 303 28.69 -1.87 8.62
C ASP A 303 28.24 -3.32 8.87
N SER A 304 26.98 -3.54 9.19
CA SER A 304 26.40 -4.87 9.39
C SER A 304 26.25 -5.69 8.11
N TYR A 305 26.28 -5.03 6.94
CA TYR A 305 26.03 -5.70 5.66
C TYR A 305 27.31 -6.35 5.13
N LYS A 306 27.14 -7.57 4.58
CA LYS A 306 28.22 -8.32 3.91
C LYS A 306 28.08 -8.31 2.40
N GLU A 307 26.88 -8.04 1.89
CA GLU A 307 26.56 -8.09 0.46
C GLU A 307 25.61 -6.96 0.08
N ILE A 308 25.82 -6.35 -1.09
CA ILE A 308 24.83 -5.55 -1.81
C ILE A 308 24.15 -6.45 -2.80
N GLY A 309 22.82 -6.57 -2.71
CA GLY A 309 22.02 -7.51 -3.51
C GLY A 309 21.99 -7.18 -5.00
N VAL A 310 21.58 -8.18 -5.79
CA VAL A 310 21.45 -8.09 -7.26
C VAL A 310 20.56 -6.90 -7.63
N LYS A 311 21.05 -6.02 -8.53
CA LYS A 311 20.32 -4.85 -9.09
C LYS A 311 19.78 -3.88 -8.05
N MET A 312 20.29 -3.92 -6.82
CA MET A 312 19.70 -3.20 -5.68
C MET A 312 19.50 -1.71 -5.96
N PHE A 313 20.46 -1.05 -6.65
CA PHE A 313 20.45 0.36 -7.02
C PHE A 313 20.57 0.57 -8.53
N GLN A 314 20.21 -0.43 -9.35
CA GLN A 314 20.26 -0.32 -10.81
C GLN A 314 19.46 0.91 -11.28
N GLY A 315 20.04 1.76 -12.15
CA GLY A 315 19.35 2.91 -12.72
C GLY A 315 19.14 4.08 -11.75
N CYS A 316 19.86 4.13 -10.62
CA CYS A 316 19.91 5.30 -9.76
C CYS A 316 20.78 6.38 -10.41
N THR A 317 20.26 7.02 -11.46
CA THR A 317 21.05 7.86 -12.37
C THR A 317 21.62 9.13 -11.75
N ALA A 318 21.06 9.61 -10.64
CA ALA A 318 21.57 10.76 -9.90
C ALA A 318 22.55 10.38 -8.77
N LEU A 319 22.80 9.08 -8.56
CA LEU A 319 23.68 8.62 -7.47
C LEU A 319 25.11 9.06 -7.75
N GLU A 320 25.62 10.00 -6.95
CA GLU A 320 26.97 10.55 -7.07
C GLU A 320 27.97 9.90 -6.10
N LYS A 321 27.50 9.54 -4.92
CA LYS A 321 28.34 9.07 -3.83
C LYS A 321 27.88 7.74 -3.23
N LEU A 322 28.81 6.81 -3.09
CA LEU A 322 28.62 5.52 -2.45
C LEU A 322 29.65 5.34 -1.31
N THR A 323 29.13 5.06 -0.12
CA THR A 323 29.98 4.68 1.03
C THR A 323 29.70 3.23 1.38
N LEU A 324 30.74 2.38 1.34
CA LEU A 324 30.62 0.96 1.69
C LEU A 324 30.85 0.76 3.19
N GLY A 325 30.00 -0.04 3.82
CA GLY A 325 30.18 -0.44 5.22
C GLY A 325 31.46 -1.24 5.43
N ALA A 326 32.03 -1.13 6.63
CA ALA A 326 33.36 -1.70 6.95
C ALA A 326 33.44 -3.24 6.81
N ASN A 327 32.31 -3.96 6.80
CA ASN A 327 32.26 -5.42 6.69
C ASN A 327 31.74 -5.94 5.34
N LEU A 328 31.53 -5.07 4.36
CA LEU A 328 31.03 -5.49 3.04
C LEU A 328 32.08 -6.33 2.31
N GLU A 329 31.68 -7.51 1.86
CA GLU A 329 32.53 -8.51 1.19
C GLU A 329 32.20 -8.64 -0.29
N THR A 330 30.91 -8.41 -0.68
CA THR A 330 30.41 -8.68 -2.05
C THR A 330 29.54 -7.55 -2.58
N ILE A 331 29.74 -7.18 -3.86
CA ILE A 331 28.83 -6.34 -4.64
C ILE A 331 28.21 -7.22 -5.72
N GLY A 332 26.89 -7.45 -5.66
CA GLY A 332 26.17 -8.38 -6.52
C GLY A 332 25.92 -7.88 -7.94
N ASN A 333 25.42 -8.78 -8.79
CA ASN A 333 25.18 -8.55 -10.21
C ASN A 333 24.38 -7.27 -10.48
N GLY A 334 24.93 -6.36 -11.31
CA GLY A 334 24.27 -5.15 -11.75
C GLY A 334 23.85 -4.22 -10.62
N ALA A 335 24.45 -4.34 -9.42
CA ALA A 335 24.01 -3.60 -8.22
C ALA A 335 23.91 -2.09 -8.44
N PHE A 336 24.82 -1.51 -9.24
CA PHE A 336 24.88 -0.08 -9.63
C PHE A 336 24.89 0.10 -11.14
N PHE A 337 24.32 -0.86 -11.89
CA PHE A 337 24.19 -0.76 -13.34
C PHE A 337 23.49 0.54 -13.74
N GLU A 338 24.08 1.33 -14.66
CA GLU A 338 23.56 2.65 -15.10
C GLU A 338 23.42 3.70 -13.97
N CYS A 339 24.24 3.65 -12.93
CA CYS A 339 24.40 4.78 -12.00
C CYS A 339 25.29 5.85 -12.64
N THR A 340 24.74 6.56 -13.65
CA THR A 340 25.54 7.38 -14.57
C THR A 340 26.25 8.57 -13.94
N ALA A 341 25.77 9.06 -12.77
CA ALA A 341 26.40 10.16 -12.02
C ALA A 341 27.41 9.69 -10.98
N LEU A 342 27.57 8.38 -10.77
CA LEU A 342 28.44 7.84 -9.72
C LEU A 342 29.90 8.19 -10.02
N LYS A 343 30.55 8.90 -9.09
CA LYS A 343 31.94 9.38 -9.22
C LYS A 343 32.78 9.09 -7.97
N ASP A 344 32.17 9.08 -6.78
CA ASP A 344 32.85 8.90 -5.51
C ASP A 344 32.46 7.57 -4.85
N ILE A 345 33.40 6.65 -4.70
CA ILE A 345 33.21 5.39 -3.98
C ILE A 345 34.20 5.33 -2.81
N ALA A 346 33.67 5.35 -1.59
CA ALA A 346 34.47 5.05 -0.41
C ALA A 346 34.52 3.53 -0.22
N TRP A 347 35.57 2.91 -0.77
CA TRP A 347 35.84 1.47 -0.66
C TRP A 347 36.18 1.08 0.78
N ASN A 348 35.97 -0.19 1.11
CA ASN A 348 36.43 -0.79 2.37
C ASN A 348 37.50 -1.86 2.12
N ASP A 349 38.24 -2.24 3.18
CA ASP A 349 39.36 -3.18 3.08
C ASP A 349 38.96 -4.67 3.16
N LYS A 350 37.64 -4.97 3.21
CA LYS A 350 37.09 -6.33 3.25
C LYS A 350 36.39 -6.75 1.97
N LEU A 351 36.25 -5.85 1.01
CA LEU A 351 35.61 -6.18 -0.28
C LEU A 351 36.50 -7.18 -1.02
N THR A 352 35.95 -8.37 -1.31
CA THR A 352 36.67 -9.45 -1.99
C THR A 352 36.12 -9.74 -3.38
N ARG A 353 34.84 -9.40 -3.63
CA ARG A 353 34.12 -9.83 -4.84
C ARG A 353 33.25 -8.72 -5.43
N ILE A 354 33.35 -8.56 -6.77
CA ILE A 354 32.49 -7.68 -7.55
C ILE A 354 31.94 -8.49 -8.70
N ASP A 355 30.60 -8.67 -8.74
CA ASP A 355 29.92 -9.53 -9.70
C ASP A 355 29.59 -8.82 -11.02
N TRP A 356 29.07 -9.59 -11.97
CA TRP A 356 28.79 -9.25 -13.36
C TRP A 356 28.08 -7.89 -13.50
N SER A 357 28.63 -7.00 -14.35
CA SER A 357 28.08 -5.68 -14.68
C SER A 357 27.75 -4.79 -13.47
N ALA A 358 28.37 -5.00 -12.31
CA ALA A 358 28.00 -4.29 -11.07
C ALA A 358 28.04 -2.76 -11.21
N PHE A 359 28.97 -2.19 -11.99
CA PHE A 359 29.12 -0.75 -12.27
C PHE A 359 29.05 -0.44 -13.78
N TYR A 360 28.39 -1.30 -14.56
CA TYR A 360 28.21 -1.09 -16.00
C TYR A 360 27.59 0.28 -16.28
N SER A 361 28.14 1.06 -17.23
CA SER A 361 27.67 2.40 -17.60
C SER A 361 27.64 3.42 -16.43
N CYS A 362 28.51 3.29 -15.44
CA CYS A 362 28.78 4.36 -14.46
C CYS A 362 29.65 5.43 -15.13
N LYS A 363 29.05 6.24 -15.99
CA LYS A 363 29.76 7.15 -16.93
C LYS A 363 30.57 8.26 -16.27
N SER A 364 30.29 8.60 -15.02
CA SER A 364 31.04 9.61 -14.27
C SER A 364 32.15 9.02 -13.41
N LEU A 365 32.34 7.70 -13.42
CA LEU A 365 33.37 7.01 -12.64
C LEU A 365 34.70 7.03 -13.42
N GLU A 366 35.60 7.95 -13.04
CA GLU A 366 36.84 8.22 -13.79
C GLU A 366 38.06 7.51 -13.19
N ASP A 367 38.24 7.58 -11.86
CA ASP A 367 39.40 7.06 -11.15
C ASP A 367 39.00 5.86 -10.28
N ILE A 368 39.23 4.64 -10.77
CA ILE A 368 38.91 3.41 -10.05
C ILE A 368 40.16 2.84 -9.41
N THR A 369 40.34 3.06 -8.11
CA THR A 369 41.40 2.43 -7.34
C THR A 369 40.76 1.42 -6.40
N LEU A 370 40.80 0.15 -6.78
CA LEU A 370 40.25 -0.94 -5.96
C LEU A 370 41.14 -1.25 -4.76
N PRO A 371 40.56 -1.65 -3.61
CA PRO A 371 41.32 -2.10 -2.45
C PRO A 371 42.08 -3.41 -2.76
N GLU A 372 43.18 -3.64 -2.08
CA GLU A 372 44.04 -4.83 -2.26
C GLU A 372 43.31 -6.14 -1.88
N SER A 373 42.23 -6.05 -1.10
CA SER A 373 41.38 -7.16 -0.67
C SER A 373 40.57 -7.79 -1.81
N VAL A 374 40.33 -7.06 -2.91
CA VAL A 374 39.53 -7.59 -4.02
C VAL A 374 40.26 -8.76 -4.70
N GLU A 375 39.62 -9.92 -4.69
CA GLU A 375 40.13 -11.18 -5.25
C GLU A 375 39.44 -11.59 -6.54
N TYR A 376 38.16 -11.19 -6.74
CA TYR A 376 37.35 -11.57 -7.89
C TYR A 376 36.62 -10.37 -8.47
N ILE A 377 36.75 -10.20 -9.79
CA ILE A 377 36.00 -9.25 -10.61
C ILE A 377 35.44 -10.03 -11.80
N ASP A 378 34.11 -9.98 -11.97
CA ASP A 378 33.41 -10.65 -13.06
C ASP A 378 33.47 -9.83 -14.36
N ASP A 379 32.88 -10.36 -15.45
CA ASP A 379 32.86 -9.68 -16.75
C ASP A 379 31.96 -8.41 -16.70
N TYR A 380 32.33 -7.43 -17.54
CA TYR A 380 31.60 -6.16 -17.76
C TYR A 380 31.41 -5.28 -16.55
N VAL A 381 32.12 -5.53 -15.44
CA VAL A 381 31.93 -4.78 -14.18
C VAL A 381 32.03 -3.28 -14.37
N PHE A 382 33.01 -2.78 -15.13
CA PHE A 382 33.24 -1.35 -15.38
C PHE A 382 33.07 -0.99 -16.87
N GLN A 383 32.37 -1.80 -17.64
CA GLN A 383 32.15 -1.49 -19.05
C GLN A 383 31.37 -0.18 -19.19
N ASP A 384 31.72 0.65 -20.18
CA ASP A 384 31.17 1.99 -20.44
C ASP A 384 31.38 3.02 -19.30
N CYS A 385 32.32 2.76 -18.38
CA CYS A 385 32.87 3.77 -17.50
C CYS A 385 33.93 4.61 -18.23
N ILE A 386 34.16 5.89 -17.78
CA ILE A 386 35.22 6.72 -18.36
C ILE A 386 36.57 6.32 -17.73
N TYR A 387 37.42 5.65 -18.55
CA TYR A 387 38.77 5.29 -18.08
C TYR A 387 39.78 6.41 -18.38
N ASN A 388 40.29 7.05 -17.35
CA ASN A 388 41.58 7.69 -17.43
C ASN A 388 42.64 6.62 -17.08
N HIS A 389 43.53 6.29 -18.02
CA HIS A 389 44.56 5.22 -17.99
C HIS A 389 45.52 5.22 -16.79
N ARG A 390 45.02 5.29 -15.56
CA ARG A 390 45.83 5.21 -14.33
C ARG A 390 45.49 4.03 -13.42
N THR A 391 45.12 2.90 -13.99
CA THR A 391 44.99 1.66 -13.21
C THR A 391 46.39 1.11 -12.93
N THR A 392 47.04 1.64 -11.93
CA THR A 392 48.24 1.05 -11.37
C THR A 392 47.84 -0.24 -10.66
N LYS A 393 48.32 -1.40 -11.17
CA LYS A 393 48.37 -2.74 -10.55
C LYS A 393 47.30 -3.81 -10.91
N THR A 394 46.26 -3.55 -11.65
CA THR A 394 45.24 -4.59 -11.96
C THR A 394 45.63 -5.51 -13.12
N ASN A 395 46.54 -5.14 -13.99
CA ASN A 395 46.86 -5.92 -15.21
C ASN A 395 47.56 -7.27 -14.97
N GLN A 396 47.96 -7.62 -13.76
CA GLN A 396 48.59 -8.90 -13.46
C GLN A 396 47.67 -9.87 -12.68
N LYS A 397 46.66 -9.41 -11.95
CA LYS A 397 45.82 -10.26 -11.08
C LYS A 397 44.52 -10.73 -11.77
N TYR A 398 44.07 -10.04 -12.81
CA TYR A 398 42.79 -10.34 -13.49
C TYR A 398 42.94 -10.38 -15.03
N PRO A 399 43.57 -11.43 -15.63
CA PRO A 399 43.93 -11.44 -17.04
C PRO A 399 42.74 -11.61 -18.00
N SER A 400 41.53 -11.81 -17.53
CA SER A 400 40.31 -12.04 -18.33
C SER A 400 39.23 -10.98 -18.23
N VAL A 401 39.49 -9.84 -17.56
CA VAL A 401 38.48 -8.78 -17.46
C VAL A 401 38.43 -8.02 -18.79
N ASN A 402 37.37 -8.23 -19.58
CA ASN A 402 37.02 -7.35 -20.68
C ASN A 402 36.56 -5.99 -20.08
N LEU A 403 37.52 -5.08 -19.93
CA LEU A 403 37.30 -3.73 -19.45
C LEU A 403 36.67 -2.88 -20.55
#